data_502ce7136e48fe47e8e836c2de241ea3
#
_entry.id   502ce7136e48fe47e8e836c2de241ea3
#
_cell.length_a   1.000
_cell.length_b   1.000
_cell.length_c   1.000
_cell.angle_alpha   90.00
_cell.angle_beta   90.00
_cell.angle_gamma   90.00
#
_symmetry.space_group_name_H-M   'P 1'
#
loop_
_entity.id
_entity.type
_entity.pdbx_description
1 polymer ?
#
loop_
_entity_poly.entity_id
_entity_poly.type
_entity_poly.pdbx_seq_one_letter_code
_entity_poly.pdbx_strand_id
1 'polypeptide(L)'
;MSLPEIARGSEHLVLFDDQTSEVVKVTLPGTYGDYYEIIDGRISQFDSTPAEYLLRMRWWEKLFSTAPDPLGLTESGQILSRQKFISGEPPQQEEVDQFLVEAGAEAVRQKCWLWKMADVDPESEIWIGDARSDNFVLAEGKIIPIDIRIWGVPIPTQGR
;
A
#
# COMPACT_ATOMS: atom_id res chain seq x y z
N MET A 1 -7.41 23.98 14.84
CA MET A 1 -7.79 24.14 13.43
C MET A 1 -7.90 22.78 12.78
N SER A 2 -8.97 22.53 12.05
CA SER A 2 -9.11 21.29 11.28
C SER A 2 -8.30 21.41 9.99
N LEU A 3 -7.57 20.36 9.64
CA LEU A 3 -6.87 20.28 8.36
C LEU A 3 -7.89 20.17 7.21
N PRO A 4 -7.66 20.83 6.06
CA PRO A 4 -8.54 20.72 4.91
C PRO A 4 -8.47 19.32 4.29
N GLU A 5 -9.64 18.81 3.92
CA GLU A 5 -9.76 17.59 3.13
C GLU A 5 -9.34 17.89 1.69
N ILE A 6 -8.42 17.10 1.14
CA ILE A 6 -7.97 17.23 -0.26
C ILE A 6 -8.39 16.05 -1.13
N ALA A 7 -8.70 14.90 -0.53
CA ALA A 7 -9.14 13.72 -1.25
C ALA A 7 -9.93 12.79 -0.33
N ARG A 8 -10.79 11.96 -0.93
CA ARG A 8 -11.51 10.88 -0.26
C ARG A 8 -11.65 9.71 -1.21
N GLY A 9 -11.09 8.58 -0.83
CA GLY A 9 -11.22 7.32 -1.56
C GLY A 9 -12.14 6.33 -0.85
N SER A 10 -12.09 5.09 -1.27
CA SER A 10 -12.84 3.98 -0.65
C SER A 10 -12.25 3.54 0.70
N GLU A 11 -11.00 3.86 0.96
CA GLU A 11 -10.26 3.42 2.15
C GLU A 11 -9.91 4.58 3.10
N HIS A 12 -9.58 5.74 2.55
CA HIS A 12 -9.06 6.88 3.33
C HIS A 12 -9.79 8.19 3.04
N LEU A 13 -9.86 8.99 4.10
CA LEU A 13 -9.95 10.44 4.03
C LEU A 13 -8.52 10.99 4.06
N VAL A 14 -8.18 11.92 3.15
CA VAL A 14 -6.85 12.53 3.07
C VAL A 14 -6.95 14.02 3.39
N LEU A 15 -6.23 14.42 4.41
CA LEU A 15 -6.14 15.80 4.88
C LEU A 15 -4.75 16.35 4.55
N PHE A 16 -4.65 17.64 4.28
CA PHE A 16 -3.38 18.30 3.98
C PHE A 16 -2.99 19.28 5.07
N ASP A 17 -1.74 19.19 5.52
CA ASP A 17 -1.12 20.12 6.43
C ASP A 17 -0.11 20.99 5.66
N ASP A 18 -0.49 22.22 5.40
CA ASP A 18 0.34 23.18 4.65
C ASP A 18 1.56 23.68 5.44
N GLN A 19 1.51 23.61 6.76
CA GLN A 19 2.62 24.01 7.61
C GLN A 19 3.79 23.04 7.56
N THR A 20 3.50 21.77 7.43
CA THR A 20 4.51 20.70 7.39
C THR A 20 4.71 20.12 5.98
N SER A 21 3.86 20.48 5.03
CA SER A 21 3.80 19.87 3.69
C SER A 21 3.61 18.34 3.78
N GLU A 22 2.72 17.92 4.66
CA GLU A 22 2.39 16.52 4.87
C GLU A 22 0.92 16.26 4.62
N VAL A 23 0.60 15.01 4.31
CA VAL A 23 -0.77 14.51 4.29
C VAL A 23 -1.01 13.64 5.51
N VAL A 24 -2.20 13.79 6.09
CA VAL A 24 -2.71 12.90 7.13
C VAL A 24 -3.78 12.04 6.50
N LYS A 25 -3.58 10.74 6.52
CA LYS A 25 -4.56 9.75 6.07
C LYS A 25 -5.32 9.21 7.27
N VAL A 26 -6.64 9.18 7.14
CA VAL A 26 -7.52 8.62 8.16
C VAL A 26 -8.31 7.50 7.50
N THR A 27 -8.23 6.28 8.01
CA THR A 27 -9.05 5.18 7.48
C THR A 27 -10.52 5.51 7.67
N LEU A 28 -11.36 5.16 6.70
CA LEU A 28 -12.79 5.26 6.87
C LEU A 28 -13.26 4.26 7.95
N PRO A 29 -14.36 4.54 8.67
CA PRO A 29 -14.80 3.67 9.75
C PRO A 29 -14.98 2.22 9.32
N GLY A 30 -14.33 1.29 10.04
CA GLY A 30 -14.40 -0.14 9.78
C GLY A 30 -13.70 -0.62 8.50
N THR A 31 -12.90 0.23 7.85
CA THR A 31 -12.25 -0.06 6.58
C THR A 31 -10.73 0.03 6.71
N TYR A 32 -10.04 -1.09 6.49
CA TYR A 32 -8.58 -1.19 6.61
C TYR A 32 -7.93 -1.74 5.34
N GLY A 33 -8.62 -1.62 4.20
CA GLY A 33 -8.21 -2.18 2.93
C GLY A 33 -8.55 -3.64 2.78
N ASP A 34 -8.00 -4.25 1.76
CA ASP A 34 -8.18 -5.65 1.44
C ASP A 34 -6.85 -6.28 0.98
N TYR A 35 -6.87 -7.59 0.94
CA TYR A 35 -5.77 -8.39 0.41
C TYR A 35 -6.32 -9.58 -0.38
N TYR A 36 -5.44 -10.25 -1.11
CA TYR A 36 -5.80 -11.38 -1.96
C TYR A 36 -4.94 -12.59 -1.64
N GLU A 37 -5.52 -13.77 -1.81
CA GLU A 37 -4.82 -15.05 -1.78
C GLU A 37 -5.27 -15.91 -2.95
N ILE A 38 -4.44 -16.84 -3.37
CA ILE A 38 -4.83 -17.87 -4.33
C ILE A 38 -5.26 -19.10 -3.53
N ILE A 39 -6.53 -19.44 -3.62
CA ILE A 39 -7.12 -20.63 -2.99
C ILE A 39 -7.66 -21.51 -4.11
N ASP A 40 -7.18 -22.76 -4.17
CA ASP A 40 -7.54 -23.73 -5.23
C ASP A 40 -7.41 -23.16 -6.65
N GLY A 41 -6.32 -22.39 -6.88
CA GLY A 41 -6.00 -21.76 -8.18
C GLY A 41 -6.85 -20.53 -8.52
N ARG A 42 -7.68 -20.04 -7.60
CA ARG A 42 -8.53 -18.86 -7.80
C ARG A 42 -8.15 -17.73 -6.87
N ILE A 43 -8.23 -16.50 -7.36
CA ILE A 43 -8.08 -15.31 -6.53
C ILE A 43 -9.29 -15.19 -5.61
N SER A 44 -9.00 -15.04 -4.32
CA SER A 44 -9.98 -14.74 -3.28
C SER A 44 -9.61 -13.44 -2.59
N GLN A 45 -10.60 -12.61 -2.33
CA GLN A 45 -10.45 -11.31 -1.69
C GLN A 45 -10.90 -11.39 -0.23
N PHE A 46 -10.14 -10.75 0.65
CA PHE A 46 -10.41 -10.68 2.08
C PHE A 46 -10.27 -9.23 2.58
N ASP A 47 -11.09 -8.86 3.56
CA ASP A 47 -10.94 -7.58 4.25
C ASP A 47 -9.75 -7.64 5.21
N SER A 48 -8.94 -6.58 5.22
CA SER A 48 -7.83 -6.46 6.14
C SER A 48 -8.30 -6.04 7.54
N THR A 49 -7.61 -6.54 8.55
CA THR A 49 -7.75 -6.10 9.94
C THR A 49 -6.89 -4.85 10.21
N PRO A 50 -7.12 -4.13 11.32
CA PRO A 50 -6.22 -3.04 11.73
C PRO A 50 -4.76 -3.48 11.87
N ALA A 51 -4.50 -4.66 12.38
CA ALA A 51 -3.14 -5.20 12.52
C ALA A 51 -2.47 -5.42 11.16
N GLU A 52 -3.19 -5.96 10.19
CA GLU A 52 -2.72 -6.15 8.81
C GLU A 52 -2.46 -4.80 8.11
N TYR A 53 -3.31 -3.80 8.36
CA TYR A 53 -3.08 -2.44 7.87
C TYR A 53 -1.77 -1.83 8.40
N LEU A 54 -1.47 -2.00 9.69
CA LEU A 54 -0.21 -1.54 10.27
C LEU A 54 0.99 -2.33 9.75
N LEU A 55 0.84 -3.62 9.55
CA LEU A 55 1.88 -4.47 8.98
C LEU A 55 2.20 -4.09 7.53
N ARG A 56 1.21 -3.66 6.76
CA ARG A 56 1.36 -3.10 5.40
C ARG A 56 2.37 -1.94 5.38
N MET A 57 2.32 -1.05 6.36
CA MET A 57 3.24 0.09 6.44
C MET A 57 4.67 -0.38 6.71
N ARG A 58 4.85 -1.42 7.50
CA ARG A 58 6.18 -2.00 7.78
C ARG A 58 6.79 -2.64 6.53
N TRP A 59 6.00 -3.37 5.74
CA TRP A 59 6.44 -3.91 4.46
C TRP A 59 6.76 -2.81 3.45
N TRP A 60 5.91 -1.79 3.39
CA TRP A 60 6.11 -0.64 2.52
C TRP A 60 7.44 0.08 2.83
N GLU A 61 7.70 0.35 4.10
CA GLU A 61 8.96 0.98 4.52
C GLU A 61 10.17 0.12 4.16
N LYS A 62 10.09 -1.18 4.38
CA LYS A 62 11.17 -2.11 4.05
C LYS A 62 11.47 -2.15 2.55
N LEU A 63 10.45 -2.12 1.71
CA LEU A 63 10.61 -2.26 0.26
C LEU A 63 10.94 -0.93 -0.45
N PHE A 64 10.33 0.16 -0.02
CA PHE A 64 10.35 1.42 -0.77
C PHE A 64 10.79 2.64 0.04
N SER A 65 10.92 2.54 1.35
CA SER A 65 11.35 3.61 2.27
C SER A 65 10.49 4.89 2.21
N THR A 66 9.22 4.77 1.84
CA THR A 66 8.28 5.91 1.67
C THR A 66 6.94 5.67 2.35
N ALA A 67 6.88 4.75 3.30
CA ALA A 67 5.65 4.42 4.01
C ALA A 67 5.11 5.58 4.84
N PRO A 68 3.79 5.68 4.99
CA PRO A 68 3.20 6.55 6.00
C PRO A 68 3.63 6.14 7.42
N ASP A 69 3.79 7.13 8.29
CA ASP A 69 4.05 6.90 9.71
C ASP A 69 2.73 6.79 10.47
N PRO A 70 2.46 5.72 11.21
CA PRO A 70 1.29 5.63 12.07
C PRO A 70 1.35 6.69 13.18
N LEU A 71 0.25 7.44 13.35
CA LEU A 71 0.13 8.45 14.41
C LEU A 71 -0.68 7.96 15.61
N GLY A 72 -1.68 7.10 15.37
CA GLY A 72 -2.55 6.60 16.41
C GLY A 72 -3.91 6.14 15.91
N LEU A 73 -4.81 5.94 16.86
CA LEU A 73 -6.19 5.50 16.65
C LEU A 73 -7.16 6.56 17.17
N THR A 74 -8.30 6.71 16.51
CA THR A 74 -9.45 7.42 17.05
C THR A 74 -10.22 6.51 18.00
N GLU A 75 -11.15 7.10 18.77
CA GLU A 75 -12.06 6.32 19.62
C GLU A 75 -12.93 5.33 18.84
N SER A 76 -13.22 5.64 17.58
CA SER A 76 -13.96 4.76 16.66
C SER A 76 -13.10 3.72 15.94
N GLY A 77 -11.80 3.61 16.27
CA GLY A 77 -10.88 2.63 15.70
C GLY A 77 -10.31 3.01 14.34
N GLN A 78 -10.50 4.24 13.88
CA GLN A 78 -9.87 4.72 12.65
C GLN A 78 -8.37 4.91 12.87
N ILE A 79 -7.55 4.48 11.93
CA ILE A 79 -6.11 4.63 11.99
C ILE A 79 -5.72 5.96 11.32
N LEU A 80 -4.94 6.76 12.03
CA LEU A 80 -4.31 7.96 11.50
C LEU A 80 -2.86 7.66 11.13
N SER A 81 -2.46 8.12 9.96
CA SER A 81 -1.06 8.07 9.53
C SER A 81 -0.66 9.38 8.84
N ARG A 82 0.62 9.66 8.85
CA ARG A 82 1.19 10.84 8.22
C ARG A 82 2.19 10.42 7.16
N GLN A 83 2.17 11.13 6.05
CA GLN A 83 3.09 10.90 4.93
C GLN A 83 3.51 12.26 4.34
N LYS A 84 4.78 12.37 3.95
CA LYS A 84 5.25 13.55 3.24
C LYS A 84 4.43 13.73 1.95
N PHE A 85 3.95 14.94 1.70
CA PHE A 85 3.33 15.26 0.41
C PHE A 85 4.40 15.27 -0.68
N ILE A 86 4.16 14.51 -1.74
CA ILE A 86 5.07 14.41 -2.88
C ILE A 86 4.38 15.03 -4.07
N SER A 87 4.94 16.12 -4.58
CA SER A 87 4.44 16.81 -5.76
C SER A 87 4.97 16.14 -7.03
N GLY A 88 4.10 15.93 -8.00
CA GLY A 88 4.42 15.33 -9.28
C GLY A 88 3.17 14.83 -9.98
N GLU A 89 3.35 14.26 -11.16
CA GLU A 89 2.28 13.67 -11.94
C GLU A 89 2.24 12.15 -11.75
N PRO A 90 1.09 11.50 -11.95
CA PRO A 90 1.05 10.06 -12.03
C PRO A 90 1.94 9.56 -13.20
N PRO A 91 2.76 8.53 -12.99
CA PRO A 91 3.50 7.91 -14.09
C PRO A 91 2.53 7.19 -15.05
N GLN A 92 3.01 6.78 -16.21
CA GLN A 92 2.26 5.84 -17.04
C GLN A 92 2.26 4.45 -16.39
N GLN A 93 1.24 3.63 -16.65
CA GLN A 93 1.16 2.28 -16.06
C GLN A 93 2.39 1.43 -16.41
N GLU A 94 2.88 1.54 -17.61
CA GLU A 94 4.09 0.84 -18.07
C GLU A 94 5.34 1.22 -17.26
N GLU A 95 5.43 2.46 -16.82
CA GLU A 95 6.52 2.91 -15.95
C GLU A 95 6.40 2.32 -14.54
N VAL A 96 5.19 2.20 -14.02
CA VAL A 96 4.93 1.51 -12.74
C VAL A 96 5.29 0.03 -12.85
N ASP A 97 4.85 -0.63 -13.92
CA ASP A 97 5.13 -2.04 -14.15
C ASP A 97 6.65 -2.29 -14.25
N GLN A 98 7.36 -1.43 -14.97
CA GLN A 98 8.83 -1.51 -15.08
C GLN A 98 9.51 -1.29 -13.71
N PHE A 99 9.05 -0.32 -12.96
CA PHE A 99 9.54 -0.05 -11.59
C PHE A 99 9.39 -1.28 -10.68
N LEU A 100 8.25 -1.97 -10.74
CA LEU A 100 8.01 -3.17 -9.94
C LEU A 100 8.85 -4.36 -10.40
N VAL A 101 9.03 -4.54 -11.70
CA VAL A 101 9.93 -5.56 -12.25
C VAL A 101 11.38 -5.32 -11.80
N GLU A 102 11.85 -4.09 -11.84
CA GLU A 102 13.19 -3.72 -11.38
C GLU A 102 13.36 -3.91 -9.86
N ALA A 103 12.29 -3.78 -9.10
CA ALA A 103 12.29 -4.09 -7.67
C ALA A 103 12.29 -5.60 -7.37
N GLY A 104 12.13 -6.45 -8.38
CA GLY A 104 12.12 -7.91 -8.25
C GLY A 104 10.74 -8.53 -8.16
N ALA A 105 9.68 -7.77 -8.48
CA ALA A 105 8.32 -8.27 -8.46
C ALA A 105 7.91 -8.97 -9.74
N GLU A 106 7.01 -9.93 -9.63
CA GLU A 106 6.33 -10.60 -10.73
C GLU A 106 4.85 -10.29 -10.73
N ALA A 107 4.27 -10.06 -11.91
CA ALA A 107 2.83 -9.86 -12.05
C ALA A 107 2.05 -11.15 -11.75
N VAL A 108 0.99 -11.03 -10.97
CA VAL A 108 0.02 -12.10 -10.74
C VAL A 108 -1.02 -12.06 -11.85
N ARG A 109 -0.99 -13.05 -12.73
CA ARG A 109 -1.79 -13.05 -13.98
C ARG A 109 -3.30 -13.06 -13.76
N GLN A 110 -3.76 -13.57 -12.64
CA GLN A 110 -5.18 -13.72 -12.33
C GLN A 110 -5.88 -12.41 -11.99
N LYS A 111 -5.12 -11.35 -11.72
CA LYS A 111 -5.68 -10.04 -11.34
C LYS A 111 -4.78 -8.89 -11.78
N CYS A 112 -5.40 -7.87 -12.40
CA CYS A 112 -4.69 -6.63 -12.73
C CYS A 112 -4.13 -5.94 -11.48
N TRP A 113 -3.00 -5.28 -11.64
CA TRP A 113 -2.33 -4.48 -10.61
C TRP A 113 -1.95 -5.25 -9.35
N LEU A 114 -1.85 -6.55 -9.45
CA LEU A 114 -1.42 -7.45 -8.39
C LEU A 114 -0.06 -8.04 -8.73
N TRP A 115 0.87 -7.89 -7.80
CA TRP A 115 2.26 -8.32 -7.92
C TRP A 115 2.69 -9.13 -6.72
N LYS A 116 3.72 -9.91 -6.86
CA LYS A 116 4.31 -10.70 -5.79
C LYS A 116 5.83 -10.65 -5.85
N MET A 117 6.46 -10.76 -4.68
CA MET A 117 7.90 -10.78 -4.52
C MET A 117 8.31 -11.97 -3.65
N ALA A 118 9.23 -12.77 -4.17
CA ALA A 118 9.89 -13.84 -3.41
C ALA A 118 11.14 -13.29 -2.70
N ASP A 119 11.66 -14.07 -1.76
CA ASP A 119 12.96 -13.83 -1.08
C ASP A 119 13.08 -12.51 -0.32
N VAL A 120 11.97 -11.83 -0.03
CA VAL A 120 11.93 -10.64 0.84
C VAL A 120 11.84 -11.05 2.32
N ASP A 121 11.10 -12.10 2.59
CA ASP A 121 10.88 -12.66 3.90
C ASP A 121 10.99 -14.20 3.85
N PRO A 122 11.63 -14.85 4.84
CA PRO A 122 11.82 -16.30 4.82
C PRO A 122 10.54 -17.10 5.03
N GLU A 123 9.51 -16.50 5.63
CA GLU A 123 8.27 -17.19 5.98
C GLU A 123 7.09 -16.80 5.10
N SER A 124 7.21 -15.72 4.33
CA SER A 124 6.12 -15.15 3.55
C SER A 124 6.56 -14.71 2.16
N GLU A 125 5.71 -14.94 1.19
CA GLU A 125 5.75 -14.26 -0.10
C GLU A 125 5.08 -12.90 0.07
N ILE A 126 5.71 -11.83 -0.39
CA ILE A 126 5.15 -10.48 -0.25
C ILE A 126 4.37 -10.12 -1.49
N TRP A 127 3.15 -9.69 -1.30
CA TRP A 127 2.24 -9.29 -2.37
C TRP A 127 1.99 -7.79 -2.33
N ILE A 128 1.88 -7.18 -3.51
CA ILE A 128 1.60 -5.77 -3.71
C ILE A 128 0.33 -5.66 -4.54
N GLY A 129 -0.68 -5.03 -4.00
CA GLY A 129 -1.96 -4.80 -4.66
C GLY A 129 -2.22 -3.34 -4.94
N ASP A 130 -3.23 -3.12 -5.78
CA ASP A 130 -3.66 -1.78 -6.20
C ASP A 130 -2.52 -0.96 -6.84
N ALA A 131 -1.63 -1.63 -7.58
CA ALA A 131 -0.47 -1.03 -8.22
C ALA A 131 -0.84 -0.27 -9.52
N ARG A 132 -1.89 0.57 -9.42
CA ARG A 132 -2.33 1.46 -10.49
C ARG A 132 -1.47 2.72 -10.53
N SER A 133 -1.36 3.33 -11.70
CA SER A 133 -0.54 4.52 -11.91
C SER A 133 -0.92 5.69 -10.98
N ASP A 134 -2.20 5.86 -10.65
CA ASP A 134 -2.68 6.91 -9.75
C ASP A 134 -2.31 6.70 -8.26
N ASN A 135 -1.77 5.55 -7.92
CA ASN A 135 -1.21 5.26 -6.59
C ASN A 135 0.31 5.49 -6.51
N PHE A 136 0.88 6.09 -7.54
CA PHE A 136 2.30 6.45 -7.64
C PHE A 136 2.45 7.89 -8.11
N VAL A 137 3.59 8.49 -7.80
CA VAL A 137 3.98 9.82 -8.27
C VAL A 137 5.33 9.74 -8.95
N LEU A 138 5.45 10.35 -10.12
CA LEU A 138 6.73 10.60 -10.76
C LEU A 138 7.25 11.97 -10.29
N ALA A 139 8.28 11.94 -9.46
CA ALA A 139 8.89 13.13 -8.88
C ALA A 139 10.41 13.10 -9.12
N GLU A 140 10.93 14.13 -9.74
CA GLU A 140 12.37 14.24 -10.03
C GLU A 140 12.97 13.01 -10.72
N GLY A 141 12.23 12.43 -11.66
CA GLY A 141 12.64 11.24 -12.40
C GLY A 141 12.52 9.92 -11.62
N LYS A 142 11.94 9.94 -10.43
CA LYS A 142 11.74 8.74 -9.59
C LYS A 142 10.27 8.43 -9.44
N ILE A 143 9.94 7.14 -9.48
CA ILE A 143 8.59 6.64 -9.20
C ILE A 143 8.49 6.33 -7.72
N ILE A 144 7.50 6.92 -7.06
CA ILE A 144 7.31 6.82 -5.63
C ILE A 144 5.88 6.33 -5.37
N PRO A 145 5.70 5.19 -4.68
CA PRO A 145 4.38 4.73 -4.27
C PRO A 145 3.82 5.67 -3.18
N ILE A 146 2.55 6.03 -3.31
CA ILE A 146 1.85 6.91 -2.37
C ILE A 146 0.61 6.27 -1.75
N ASP A 147 0.04 5.26 -2.39
CA ASP A 147 -1.15 4.56 -1.88
C ASP A 147 -1.23 3.12 -2.41
N ILE A 148 -0.38 2.25 -1.93
CA ILE A 148 -0.34 0.82 -2.32
C ILE A 148 -0.76 -0.07 -1.16
N ARG A 149 -1.13 -1.30 -1.47
CA ARG A 149 -1.43 -2.34 -0.50
C ARG A 149 -0.34 -3.39 -0.52
N ILE A 150 0.18 -3.76 0.65
CA ILE A 150 1.23 -4.76 0.79
C ILE A 150 0.87 -5.70 1.91
N TRP A 151 0.98 -7.00 1.66
CA TRP A 151 0.73 -8.03 2.66
C TRP A 151 1.64 -9.24 2.45
N GLY A 152 1.77 -10.07 3.49
CA GLY A 152 2.48 -11.32 3.44
C GLY A 152 1.51 -12.49 3.26
N VAL A 153 1.83 -13.39 2.35
CA VAL A 153 1.16 -14.68 2.19
C VAL A 153 2.10 -15.76 2.70
N PRO A 154 1.73 -16.52 3.74
CA PRO A 154 2.59 -17.55 4.30
C PRO A 154 3.03 -18.56 3.23
N ILE A 155 4.33 -18.85 3.20
CA ILE A 155 4.86 -19.92 2.36
C ILE A 155 4.52 -21.24 3.03
N PRO A 156 3.87 -22.20 2.31
CA PRO A 156 3.58 -23.50 2.88
C PRO A 156 4.87 -24.17 3.38
N THR A 157 4.96 -24.46 4.67
CA THR A 157 6.03 -25.28 5.19
C THR A 157 5.89 -26.66 4.55
N GLN A 158 6.83 -27.03 3.69
CA GLN A 158 6.92 -28.40 3.23
C GLN A 158 7.09 -29.26 4.49
N GLY A 159 6.09 -30.07 4.78
CA GLY A 159 6.12 -30.95 5.93
C GLY A 159 7.40 -31.79 5.93
N ARG A 160 8.08 -31.74 7.05
CA ARG A 160 9.22 -32.65 7.29
C ARG A 160 8.72 -34.06 7.47
#